data_8f9ce0bd18929347f7d3fe59f71dd60c
#
_entry.id   8f9ce0bd18929347f7d3fe59f71dd60c
#
_cell.length_a   1.000
_cell.length_b   1.000
_cell.length_c   1.000
_cell.angle_alpha   90.00
_cell.angle_beta   90.00
_cell.angle_gamma   90.00
#
_symmetry.space_group_name_H-M   'P 1'
#
loop_
_entity.id
_entity.type
_entity.pdbx_description
1 polymer ?
#
loop_
_entity_poly.entity_id
_entity_poly.type
_entity_poly.pdbx_seq_one_letter_code
_entity_poly.pdbx_strand_id
1 'polypeptide(L)'
;VPKAGGPLYLYRLLAERPHDALLRALDFSGAPALPEVHRSPAQIEAARQFRQWAQDNGQSDLVALCNRYAEQSQGGTTRLLNGPTGERNSYSLLPRDHVLCLAAEERDLQAQLAAVMAVGSEAVVAESAVSNALLGKLPPAVQKRITRIADWTSDTARFDFVLHHGHPDQLRDGSQHLARRS
;
A
#
# COMPACT_ATOMS: atom_id res chain seq x y z
N VAL A 1 1.79 -15.59 -1.46
CA VAL A 1 0.84 -16.40 -2.27
C VAL A 1 -0.26 -16.92 -1.36
N PRO A 2 -1.56 -16.71 -1.66
CA PRO A 2 -2.64 -17.27 -0.84
C PRO A 2 -2.51 -18.79 -0.76
N LYS A 3 -2.59 -19.32 0.45
CA LYS A 3 -2.54 -20.75 0.70
C LYS A 3 -3.75 -21.44 0.05
N ALA A 4 -3.54 -22.62 -0.54
CA ALA A 4 -4.65 -23.43 -1.06
C ALA A 4 -5.65 -23.69 0.09
N GLY A 5 -6.94 -23.43 -0.16
CA GLY A 5 -8.00 -23.50 0.85
C GLY A 5 -8.15 -22.26 1.74
N GLY A 6 -7.30 -21.25 1.59
CA GLY A 6 -7.50 -19.96 2.27
C GLY A 6 -8.62 -19.13 1.66
N PRO A 7 -9.16 -18.11 2.39
CA PRO A 7 -10.34 -17.34 1.96
C PRO A 7 -10.15 -16.60 0.64
N LEU A 8 -8.90 -16.30 0.26
CA LEU A 8 -8.59 -15.61 -0.99
C LEU A 8 -8.15 -16.54 -2.13
N TYR A 9 -8.20 -17.86 -1.95
CA TYR A 9 -7.72 -18.79 -2.98
C TYR A 9 -8.56 -18.69 -4.25
N LEU A 10 -9.88 -18.74 -4.13
CA LEU A 10 -10.79 -18.63 -5.27
C LEU A 10 -10.75 -17.26 -5.93
N TYR A 11 -10.46 -16.20 -5.16
CA TYR A 11 -10.33 -14.84 -5.68
C TYR A 11 -9.25 -14.73 -6.77
N ARG A 12 -8.21 -15.55 -6.72
CA ARG A 12 -7.14 -15.60 -7.74
C ARG A 12 -7.62 -16.16 -9.08
N LEU A 13 -8.67 -16.98 -9.05
CA LEU A 13 -9.17 -17.68 -10.23
C LEU A 13 -10.24 -16.87 -10.97
N LEU A 14 -10.68 -15.75 -10.42
CA LEU A 14 -11.67 -14.89 -11.04
C LEU A 14 -11.03 -14.04 -12.15
N ALA A 15 -11.62 -14.06 -13.35
CA ALA A 15 -11.25 -13.19 -14.47
C ALA A 15 -11.56 -11.72 -14.14
N GLU A 16 -12.74 -11.49 -13.56
CA GLU A 16 -13.15 -10.20 -13.00
C GLU A 16 -13.25 -10.31 -11.47
N ARG A 17 -12.65 -9.38 -10.76
CA ARG A 17 -12.62 -9.38 -9.30
C ARG A 17 -13.62 -8.37 -8.78
N PRO A 18 -14.72 -8.80 -8.11
CA PRO A 18 -15.67 -7.87 -7.52
C PRO A 18 -14.96 -6.91 -6.55
N HIS A 19 -15.36 -5.64 -6.60
CA HIS A 19 -14.70 -4.55 -5.84
C HIS A 19 -14.67 -4.80 -4.33
N ASP A 20 -15.70 -5.44 -3.81
CA ASP A 20 -15.89 -5.76 -2.39
C ASP A 20 -15.59 -7.22 -2.04
N ALA A 21 -15.10 -8.04 -3.00
CA ALA A 21 -14.84 -9.45 -2.76
C ALA A 21 -13.79 -9.68 -1.67
N LEU A 22 -12.78 -8.82 -1.60
CA LEU A 22 -11.78 -8.88 -0.54
C LEU A 22 -12.42 -8.61 0.83
N LEU A 23 -13.22 -7.56 0.94
CA LEU A 23 -13.88 -7.19 2.19
C LEU A 23 -14.86 -8.28 2.62
N ARG A 24 -15.66 -8.83 1.69
CA ARG A 24 -16.57 -9.95 1.96
C ARG A 24 -15.83 -11.24 2.34
N ALA A 25 -14.72 -11.54 1.68
CA ALA A 25 -13.92 -12.72 2.01
C ALA A 25 -13.25 -12.61 3.38
N LEU A 26 -13.08 -11.38 3.89
CA LEU A 26 -12.50 -11.07 5.21
C LEU A 26 -13.57 -10.69 6.23
N ASP A 27 -14.84 -10.66 5.84
CA ASP A 27 -15.96 -10.47 6.76
C ASP A 27 -16.26 -11.79 7.47
N PHE A 28 -15.59 -11.99 8.59
CA PHE A 28 -15.83 -13.11 9.50
C PHE A 28 -16.84 -12.68 10.58
N SER A 29 -18.02 -12.20 10.18
CA SER A 29 -19.11 -11.84 11.08
C SER A 29 -19.56 -13.06 11.87
N GLY A 30 -19.02 -13.25 13.06
CA GLY A 30 -19.27 -14.40 13.93
C GLY A 30 -18.05 -15.04 14.54
N ALA A 31 -16.84 -14.78 14.02
CA ALA A 31 -15.62 -15.14 14.70
C ALA A 31 -15.26 -14.07 15.76
N PRO A 32 -14.81 -14.44 16.96
CA PRO A 32 -14.28 -13.47 17.90
C PRO A 32 -13.04 -12.82 17.28
N ALA A 33 -13.26 -11.67 16.64
CA ALA A 33 -12.19 -10.92 16.04
C ALA A 33 -11.49 -10.11 17.13
N LEU A 34 -10.30 -10.52 17.49
CA LEU A 34 -9.31 -9.60 17.98
C LEU A 34 -8.57 -9.07 16.75
N PRO A 35 -8.81 -7.85 16.28
CA PRO A 35 -7.97 -7.24 15.28
C PRO A 35 -6.62 -6.94 15.93
N GLU A 36 -5.70 -7.88 15.85
CA GLU A 36 -4.30 -7.56 16.12
C GLU A 36 -3.82 -6.72 14.94
N VAL A 37 -3.75 -5.42 15.15
CA VAL A 37 -3.18 -4.49 14.16
C VAL A 37 -1.68 -4.51 14.35
N HIS A 38 -0.98 -5.24 13.50
CA HIS A 38 0.48 -5.31 13.50
C HIS A 38 1.09 -4.11 12.75
N ARG A 39 0.73 -2.89 13.18
CA ARG A 39 1.39 -1.69 12.69
C ARG A 39 2.28 -1.12 13.79
N SER A 40 3.53 -0.80 13.43
CA SER A 40 4.41 -0.12 14.36
C SER A 40 3.92 1.30 14.66
N PRO A 41 4.23 1.86 15.84
CA PRO A 41 3.93 3.25 16.15
C PRO A 41 4.47 4.23 15.10
N ALA A 42 5.63 3.94 14.50
CA ALA A 42 6.22 4.76 13.45
C ALA A 42 5.40 4.78 12.15
N GLN A 43 4.78 3.66 11.78
CA GLN A 43 3.89 3.57 10.61
C GLN A 43 2.62 4.38 10.81
N ILE A 44 2.02 4.28 11.99
CA ILE A 44 0.81 5.03 12.37
C ILE A 44 1.12 6.53 12.38
N GLU A 45 2.25 6.92 12.96
CA GLU A 45 2.68 8.31 13.07
C GLU A 45 2.97 8.93 11.70
N ALA A 46 3.62 8.22 10.79
CA ALA A 46 3.86 8.70 9.44
C ALA A 46 2.56 8.99 8.68
N ALA A 47 1.58 8.08 8.72
CA ALA A 47 0.28 8.27 8.11
C ALA A 47 -0.47 9.48 8.71
N ARG A 48 -0.44 9.62 10.04
CA ARG A 48 -1.06 10.75 10.75
C ARG A 48 -0.41 12.09 10.36
N GLN A 49 0.93 12.15 10.33
CA GLN A 49 1.65 13.37 9.98
C GLN A 49 1.47 13.73 8.51
N PHE A 50 1.40 12.77 7.60
CA PHE A 50 1.13 13.05 6.19
C PHE A 50 -0.25 13.67 5.99
N ARG A 51 -1.27 13.12 6.63
CA ARG A 51 -2.62 13.68 6.61
C ARG A 51 -2.67 15.08 7.22
N GLN A 52 -2.00 15.30 8.37
CA GLN A 52 -1.93 16.62 9.01
C GLN A 52 -1.24 17.65 8.12
N TRP A 53 -0.12 17.27 7.50
CA TRP A 53 0.57 18.11 6.54
C TRP A 53 -0.34 18.52 5.37
N ALA A 54 -1.10 17.58 4.81
CA ALA A 54 -2.07 17.89 3.76
C ALA A 54 -3.12 18.90 4.24
N GLN A 55 -3.60 18.75 5.47
CA GLN A 55 -4.57 19.68 6.08
C GLN A 55 -3.97 21.09 6.27
N ASP A 56 -2.76 21.18 6.80
CA ASP A 56 -2.07 22.45 7.05
C ASP A 56 -1.74 23.20 5.75
N ASN A 57 -1.62 22.48 4.63
CA ASN A 57 -1.41 23.05 3.29
C ASN A 57 -2.71 23.23 2.50
N GLY A 58 -3.87 23.11 3.12
CA GLY A 58 -5.17 23.35 2.48
C GLY A 58 -5.55 22.33 1.40
N GLN A 59 -4.94 21.15 1.38
CA GLN A 59 -5.17 20.11 0.36
C GLN A 59 -6.34 19.21 0.76
N SER A 60 -7.56 19.73 0.71
CA SER A 60 -8.78 19.03 1.17
C SER A 60 -9.01 17.69 0.46
N ASP A 61 -8.74 17.61 -0.85
CA ASP A 61 -8.89 16.37 -1.63
C ASP A 61 -7.91 15.28 -1.15
N LEU A 62 -6.68 15.67 -0.84
CA LEU A 62 -5.68 14.74 -0.31
C LEU A 62 -6.04 14.27 1.10
N VAL A 63 -6.59 15.15 1.95
CA VAL A 63 -7.10 14.78 3.27
C VAL A 63 -8.23 13.75 3.16
N ALA A 64 -9.19 14.00 2.26
CA ALA A 64 -10.28 13.06 2.01
C ALA A 64 -9.77 11.70 1.50
N LEU A 65 -8.74 11.72 0.65
CA LEU A 65 -8.09 10.51 0.15
C LEU A 65 -7.38 9.74 1.27
N CYS A 66 -6.63 10.42 2.13
CA CYS A 66 -5.98 9.82 3.31
C CYS A 66 -6.99 9.14 4.24
N ASN A 67 -8.12 9.80 4.51
CA ASN A 67 -9.18 9.25 5.34
C ASN A 67 -9.77 7.98 4.71
N ARG A 68 -10.15 8.05 3.43
CA ARG A 68 -10.70 6.90 2.70
C ARG A 68 -9.75 5.71 2.67
N TYR A 69 -8.47 5.92 2.41
CA TYR A 69 -7.48 4.84 2.41
C TYR A 69 -7.25 4.27 3.80
N ALA A 70 -7.26 5.10 4.85
CA ALA A 70 -7.14 4.62 6.23
C ALA A 70 -8.33 3.75 6.64
N GLU A 71 -9.56 4.14 6.27
CA GLU A 71 -10.79 3.39 6.54
C GLU A 71 -10.84 2.05 5.79
N GLN A 72 -10.38 2.03 4.55
CA GLN A 72 -10.40 0.84 3.69
C GLN A 72 -9.19 -0.08 3.90
N SER A 73 -8.15 0.39 4.57
CA SER A 73 -6.92 -0.38 4.76
C SER A 73 -7.16 -1.58 5.66
N GLN A 74 -6.79 -2.76 5.17
CA GLN A 74 -6.74 -4.02 5.94
C GLN A 74 -5.27 -4.41 6.28
N GLY A 75 -4.30 -3.57 5.93
CA GLY A 75 -2.89 -3.84 6.21
C GLY A 75 -2.63 -3.96 7.71
N GLY A 76 -1.94 -5.02 8.12
CA GLY A 76 -1.61 -5.31 9.50
C GLY A 76 -2.74 -5.97 10.30
N THR A 77 -3.88 -6.32 9.70
CA THR A 77 -4.96 -7.02 10.41
C THR A 77 -4.73 -8.54 10.44
N THR A 78 -5.05 -9.15 11.58
CA THR A 78 -5.09 -10.60 11.74
C THR A 78 -6.50 -11.04 12.10
N ARG A 79 -6.97 -12.10 11.47
CA ARG A 79 -8.27 -12.73 11.74
C ARG A 79 -8.07 -14.17 12.17
N LEU A 80 -8.76 -14.58 13.22
CA LEU A 80 -8.87 -16.00 13.57
C LEU A 80 -9.87 -16.67 12.62
N LEU A 81 -9.46 -17.80 12.07
CA LEU A 81 -10.31 -18.64 11.25
C LEU A 81 -10.89 -19.77 12.09
N ASN A 82 -12.11 -20.20 11.78
CA ASN A 82 -12.67 -21.40 12.38
C ASN A 82 -11.79 -22.60 12.00
N GLY A 83 -11.45 -23.41 12.96
CA GLY A 83 -10.65 -24.61 12.81
C GLY A 83 -11.19 -25.75 13.66
N PRO A 84 -10.75 -27.00 13.41
CA PRO A 84 -11.12 -28.12 14.26
C PRO A 84 -10.58 -27.94 15.70
N THR A 85 -11.17 -28.67 16.62
CA THR A 85 -10.78 -28.63 18.04
C THR A 85 -9.28 -28.91 18.20
N GLY A 86 -8.60 -28.03 18.90
CA GLY A 86 -7.14 -28.14 19.15
C GLY A 86 -6.28 -27.40 18.12
N GLU A 87 -6.85 -26.80 17.07
CA GLU A 87 -6.13 -25.98 16.11
C GLU A 87 -6.47 -24.49 16.26
N ARG A 88 -5.47 -23.65 16.15
CA ARG A 88 -5.63 -22.19 16.03
C ARG A 88 -5.17 -21.75 14.65
N ASN A 89 -6.13 -21.45 13.78
CA ASN A 89 -5.88 -20.96 12.44
C ASN A 89 -6.01 -19.43 12.41
N SER A 90 -5.02 -18.73 11.88
CA SER A 90 -5.07 -17.29 11.73
C SER A 90 -4.75 -16.89 10.30
N TYR A 91 -5.32 -15.78 9.85
CA TYR A 91 -5.05 -15.15 8.56
C TYR A 91 -4.64 -13.70 8.78
N SER A 92 -3.43 -13.35 8.37
CA SER A 92 -2.89 -12.00 8.50
C SER A 92 -2.68 -11.37 7.13
N LEU A 93 -3.07 -10.10 7.00
CA LEU A 93 -2.79 -9.26 5.84
C LEU A 93 -1.60 -8.37 6.17
N LEU A 94 -0.44 -8.73 5.65
CA LEU A 94 0.75 -7.92 5.80
C LEU A 94 0.87 -6.93 4.64
N PRO A 95 1.27 -5.68 4.89
CA PRO A 95 1.60 -4.74 3.82
C PRO A 95 2.79 -5.27 3.01
N ARG A 96 2.96 -4.80 1.80
CA ARG A 96 4.22 -4.95 1.06
C ARG A 96 5.29 -4.12 1.75
N ASP A 97 6.54 -4.59 1.77
CA ASP A 97 7.60 -3.86 2.44
C ASP A 97 7.91 -2.57 1.68
N HIS A 98 8.19 -2.67 0.37
CA HIS A 98 8.60 -1.55 -0.46
C HIS A 98 7.71 -1.39 -1.69
N VAL A 99 7.13 -0.21 -1.86
CA VAL A 99 6.22 0.12 -2.95
C VAL A 99 6.83 1.21 -3.82
N LEU A 100 7.17 0.86 -5.07
CA LEU A 100 7.63 1.82 -6.06
C LEU A 100 6.47 2.72 -6.50
N CYS A 101 6.66 4.03 -6.36
CA CYS A 101 5.71 5.06 -6.74
C CYS A 101 6.17 5.72 -8.05
N LEU A 102 5.45 5.46 -9.13
CA LEU A 102 5.70 6.04 -10.45
C LEU A 102 4.57 7.02 -10.79
N ALA A 103 4.88 8.32 -10.70
CA ALA A 103 3.96 9.40 -11.02
C ALA A 103 4.73 10.56 -11.65
N ALA A 104 4.18 11.15 -12.72
CA ALA A 104 4.75 12.32 -13.37
C ALA A 104 4.35 13.62 -12.65
N GLU A 105 3.14 13.67 -12.07
CA GLU A 105 2.55 14.83 -11.45
C GLU A 105 2.66 14.75 -9.91
N GLU A 106 2.84 15.91 -9.27
CA GLU A 106 2.91 16.01 -7.80
C GLU A 106 1.65 15.44 -7.12
N ARG A 107 0.46 15.74 -7.68
CA ARG A 107 -0.82 15.26 -7.16
C ARG A 107 -0.91 13.73 -7.15
N ASP A 108 -0.45 13.11 -8.22
CA ASP A 108 -0.48 11.65 -8.35
C ASP A 108 0.50 10.98 -7.38
N LEU A 109 1.70 11.58 -7.22
CA LEU A 109 2.67 11.11 -6.24
C LEU A 109 2.12 11.24 -4.80
N GLN A 110 1.45 12.34 -4.48
CA GLN A 110 0.77 12.52 -3.19
C GLN A 110 -0.30 11.45 -2.96
N ALA A 111 -1.10 11.11 -3.97
CA ALA A 111 -2.11 10.06 -3.87
C ALA A 111 -1.47 8.68 -3.64
N GLN A 112 -0.37 8.37 -4.31
CA GLN A 112 0.38 7.14 -4.10
C GLN A 112 0.98 7.07 -2.69
N LEU A 113 1.57 8.16 -2.21
CA LEU A 113 2.10 8.25 -0.85
C LEU A 113 0.99 8.08 0.20
N ALA A 114 -0.21 8.66 -0.02
CA ALA A 114 -1.36 8.45 0.85
C ALA A 114 -1.72 6.96 0.98
N ALA A 115 -1.76 6.24 -0.14
CA ALA A 115 -2.05 4.80 -0.15
C ALA A 115 -0.96 3.99 0.57
N VAL A 116 0.30 4.28 0.29
CA VAL A 116 1.46 3.59 0.89
C VAL A 116 1.49 3.78 2.41
N MET A 117 1.31 5.03 2.88
CA MET A 117 1.28 5.33 4.32
C MET A 117 0.07 4.70 5.00
N ALA A 118 -1.10 4.66 4.34
CA ALA A 118 -2.32 4.08 4.88
C ALA A 118 -2.22 2.58 5.13
N VAL A 119 -1.47 1.84 4.33
CA VAL A 119 -1.26 0.40 4.55
C VAL A 119 -0.05 0.10 5.43
N GLY A 120 0.83 1.07 5.67
CA GLY A 120 2.03 0.92 6.49
C GLY A 120 3.26 0.41 5.73
N SER A 121 3.27 0.51 4.40
CA SER A 121 4.44 0.20 3.55
C SER A 121 5.48 1.33 3.57
N GLU A 122 6.64 1.07 2.98
CA GLU A 122 7.63 2.09 2.63
C GLU A 122 7.52 2.46 1.15
N ALA A 123 7.65 3.74 0.84
CA ALA A 123 7.65 4.21 -0.53
C ALA A 123 9.07 4.18 -1.10
N VAL A 124 9.20 3.72 -2.35
CA VAL A 124 10.39 3.91 -3.18
C VAL A 124 10.02 4.90 -4.27
N VAL A 125 10.75 6.01 -4.38
CA VAL A 125 10.43 7.11 -5.29
C VAL A 125 11.62 7.40 -6.19
N ALA A 126 11.38 7.40 -7.50
CA ALA A 126 12.39 7.80 -8.46
C ALA A 126 12.68 9.31 -8.36
N GLU A 127 13.95 9.69 -8.39
CA GLU A 127 14.36 11.07 -8.33
C GLU A 127 13.93 11.84 -9.58
N SER A 128 13.26 12.95 -9.38
CA SER A 128 12.85 13.91 -10.40
C SER A 128 12.72 15.30 -9.78
N ALA A 129 12.58 16.33 -10.59
CA ALA A 129 12.32 17.68 -10.08
C ALA A 129 11.05 17.72 -9.23
N VAL A 130 9.99 17.02 -9.68
CA VAL A 130 8.70 16.94 -8.98
C VAL A 130 8.83 16.21 -7.64
N SER A 131 9.43 15.01 -7.65
CA SER A 131 9.59 14.23 -6.42
C SER A 131 10.48 14.96 -5.40
N ASN A 132 11.60 15.53 -5.83
CA ASN A 132 12.52 16.24 -4.93
C ASN A 132 11.87 17.49 -4.31
N ALA A 133 11.08 18.25 -5.09
CA ALA A 133 10.35 19.41 -4.58
C ALA A 133 9.28 19.03 -3.55
N LEU A 134 8.53 17.95 -3.79
CA LEU A 134 7.52 17.45 -2.86
C LEU A 134 8.18 16.91 -1.57
N LEU A 135 9.14 15.98 -1.72
CA LEU A 135 9.73 15.27 -0.59
C LEU A 135 10.42 16.21 0.41
N GLY A 136 10.98 17.32 -0.08
CA GLY A 136 11.57 18.35 0.78
C GLY A 136 10.57 19.09 1.68
N LYS A 137 9.27 19.04 1.35
CA LYS A 137 8.19 19.71 2.12
C LYS A 137 7.51 18.77 3.12
N LEU A 138 7.73 17.45 3.01
CA LEU A 138 7.05 16.46 3.84
C LEU A 138 7.59 16.42 5.27
N PRO A 139 6.75 16.04 6.26
CA PRO A 139 7.20 15.85 7.64
C PRO A 139 8.31 14.80 7.76
N PRO A 140 9.22 14.96 8.74
CA PRO A 140 10.34 14.03 8.93
C PRO A 140 9.94 12.57 9.12
N ALA A 141 8.82 12.29 9.79
CA ALA A 141 8.31 10.93 9.98
C ALA A 141 7.89 10.28 8.65
N VAL A 142 7.36 11.08 7.71
CA VAL A 142 7.01 10.62 6.37
C VAL A 142 8.27 10.40 5.53
N GLN A 143 9.20 11.37 5.57
CA GLN A 143 10.47 11.27 4.83
C GLN A 143 11.26 10.00 5.20
N LYS A 144 11.26 9.60 6.47
CA LYS A 144 11.91 8.37 6.96
C LYS A 144 11.33 7.08 6.37
N ARG A 145 10.13 7.15 5.81
CA ARG A 145 9.43 6.03 5.16
C ARG A 145 9.56 6.07 3.63
N ILE A 146 10.44 6.92 3.10
CA ILE A 146 10.63 7.10 1.66
C ILE A 146 12.09 6.87 1.31
N THR A 147 12.34 5.88 0.48
CA THR A 147 13.63 5.63 -0.15
C THR A 147 13.66 6.29 -1.52
N ARG A 148 14.68 7.10 -1.79
CA ARG A 148 14.90 7.72 -3.10
C ARG A 148 15.83 6.86 -3.93
N ILE A 149 15.55 6.73 -5.21
CA ILE A 149 16.40 6.00 -6.15
C ILE A 149 16.58 6.83 -7.43
N ALA A 150 17.80 6.85 -7.96
CA ALA A 150 18.09 7.57 -9.20
C ALA A 150 17.43 6.90 -10.42
N ASP A 151 17.48 5.58 -10.46
CA ASP A 151 16.93 4.79 -11.57
C ASP A 151 16.21 3.53 -11.03
N TRP A 152 14.89 3.50 -11.17
CA TRP A 152 14.06 2.37 -10.75
C TRP A 152 14.20 1.15 -11.69
N THR A 153 14.73 1.35 -12.89
CA THR A 153 14.95 0.26 -13.86
C THR A 153 16.21 -0.54 -13.57
N SER A 154 17.10 0.01 -12.72
CA SER A 154 18.32 -0.68 -12.30
C SER A 154 18.03 -1.98 -11.56
N ASP A 155 18.84 -3.02 -11.81
CA ASP A 155 18.75 -4.30 -11.11
C ASP A 155 19.04 -4.20 -9.61
N THR A 156 19.61 -3.08 -9.15
CA THR A 156 19.85 -2.80 -7.74
C THR A 156 18.63 -2.20 -7.02
N ALA A 157 17.64 -1.68 -7.74
CA ALA A 157 16.43 -1.14 -7.16
C ALA A 157 15.61 -2.27 -6.50
N ARG A 158 15.19 -2.07 -5.23
CA ARG A 158 14.43 -3.06 -4.46
C ARG A 158 13.04 -2.53 -4.18
N PHE A 159 12.03 -3.28 -4.61
CA PHE A 159 10.61 -3.04 -4.35
C PHE A 159 9.81 -4.31 -4.63
N ASP A 160 8.66 -4.44 -3.96
CA ASP A 160 7.79 -5.63 -4.01
C ASP A 160 6.50 -5.37 -4.80
N PHE A 161 6.18 -4.11 -5.01
CA PHE A 161 4.96 -3.67 -5.68
C PHE A 161 5.18 -2.34 -6.39
N VAL A 162 4.37 -2.05 -7.40
CA VAL A 162 4.43 -0.80 -8.16
C VAL A 162 3.06 -0.14 -8.20
N LEU A 163 3.02 1.15 -7.87
CA LEU A 163 1.91 2.05 -8.16
C LEU A 163 2.29 2.92 -9.35
N HIS A 164 1.44 2.98 -10.35
CA HIS A 164 1.68 3.76 -11.55
C HIS A 164 0.51 4.71 -11.82
N HIS A 165 0.83 6.00 -11.98
CA HIS A 165 -0.03 7.01 -12.56
C HIS A 165 0.65 7.55 -13.81
N GLY A 166 -0.02 7.46 -14.96
CA GLY A 166 0.52 7.92 -16.23
C GLY A 166 -0.20 7.30 -17.42
N HIS A 167 0.36 7.51 -18.60
CA HIS A 167 -0.22 7.02 -19.84
C HIS A 167 -0.13 5.47 -19.94
N PRO A 168 -1.11 4.78 -20.57
CA PRO A 168 -1.10 3.33 -20.74
C PRO A 168 0.14 2.75 -21.40
N ASP A 169 0.79 3.50 -22.30
CA ASP A 169 2.02 3.06 -22.95
C ASP A 169 3.18 3.00 -21.95
N GLN A 170 3.29 3.96 -21.05
CA GLN A 170 4.29 3.94 -19.97
C GLN A 170 4.08 2.75 -19.03
N LEU A 171 2.82 2.39 -18.73
CA LEU A 171 2.49 1.21 -17.97
C LEU A 171 2.92 -0.07 -18.68
N ARG A 172 2.72 -0.15 -20.01
CA ARG A 172 3.11 -1.30 -20.84
C ARG A 172 4.63 -1.46 -20.83
N ASP A 173 5.37 -0.39 -21.09
CA ASP A 173 6.83 -0.40 -21.11
C ASP A 173 7.41 -0.78 -19.74
N GLY A 174 6.87 -0.19 -18.68
CA GLY A 174 7.21 -0.53 -17.30
C GLY A 174 6.95 -1.99 -16.98
N SER A 175 5.79 -2.54 -17.38
CA SER A 175 5.45 -3.95 -17.17
C SER A 175 6.38 -4.89 -17.92
N GLN A 176 6.77 -4.55 -19.13
CA GLN A 176 7.75 -5.33 -19.91
C GLN A 176 9.13 -5.32 -19.25
N HIS A 177 9.55 -4.17 -18.72
CA HIS A 177 10.81 -4.05 -17.99
C HIS A 177 10.79 -4.93 -16.73
N LEU A 178 9.72 -4.86 -15.94
CA LEU A 178 9.56 -5.65 -14.72
C LEU A 178 9.55 -7.16 -14.99
N ALA A 179 8.93 -7.59 -16.08
CA ALA A 179 8.89 -9.00 -16.46
C ALA A 179 10.28 -9.60 -16.78
N ARG A 180 11.28 -8.75 -17.09
CA ARG A 180 12.66 -9.16 -17.37
C ARG A 180 13.54 -9.23 -16.12
N ARG A 181 13.04 -8.76 -14.97
CA ARG A 181 13.75 -8.72 -13.68
C ARG A 181 13.55 -10.00 -12.87
N SER A 182 13.32 -11.12 -13.45
CA SER A 182 13.11 -12.42 -12.78
C SER A 182 14.42 -13.05 -12.27
#